data_427b0964c1f682abaf3236612610fc81
#
_entry.id   427b0964c1f682abaf3236612610fc81
#
_cell.length_a   1.000
_cell.length_b   1.000
_cell.length_c   1.000
_cell.angle_alpha   90.00
_cell.angle_beta   90.00
_cell.angle_gamma   90.00
#
_symmetry.space_group_name_H-M   'P 1'
#
loop_
_entity.id
_entity.type
_entity.pdbx_description
1 polymer ?
#
loop_
_entity_poly.entity_id
_entity_poly.type
_entity_poly.pdbx_seq_one_letter_code
_entity_poly.pdbx_strand_id
1 'polypeptide(L)'
;RWEVRPSEGDALPAVPAIVPGCVFASYVAAGVEADPNFGDNAYRTDKSRYDRNFRYTGLFPTPPVGEGRTLWLRFEGVNRKGTVRLNGHQLGPLDGFMQAGDYDITRLVAPDGENRLEVEVEWVGYPVPNFRSPTYISSAGWDWMPYAPGLLSGITDDVYLSLSGDVRLVEPWVRTKVPDREHAKVELLTDVENRSDKACEGVLRGEIRPGGIAFSHPVRLEAGERRTIRLTEREVPGLAVEHPQLWWPNGMGDPALYTCRLVFETDGRQSDARTVTFGIREYGYEWHDGIFRLKINGEPVYVKGGNWGMSEWLLRCRGEEYDTRVALHRHMHFNMIRNWIGSTTDEEFYDACDRHGIMIWDDFWLNSHPNLPHDLGAFQQNAVEK
;
A
#
# COMPACT_ATOMS: atom_id res chain seq x y z
N ARG A 1 -6.49 -10.66 -16.90
CA ARG A 1 -7.40 -9.82 -17.72
C ARG A 1 -8.67 -9.56 -16.93
N TRP A 2 -9.10 -8.29 -16.89
CA TRP A 2 -10.25 -7.86 -16.11
C TRP A 2 -11.34 -7.27 -17.02
N GLU A 3 -12.60 -7.44 -16.60
CA GLU A 3 -13.80 -6.84 -17.18
C GLU A 3 -14.63 -6.24 -16.03
N VAL A 4 -15.32 -5.14 -16.30
CA VAL A 4 -16.26 -4.52 -15.36
C VAL A 4 -17.59 -4.23 -16.02
N ARG A 5 -18.69 -4.44 -15.27
CA ARG A 5 -20.06 -4.12 -15.70
C ARG A 5 -20.93 -3.78 -14.48
N PRO A 6 -22.09 -3.12 -14.67
CA PRO A 6 -23.09 -3.03 -13.61
C PRO A 6 -23.46 -4.41 -13.10
N SER A 7 -23.69 -4.51 -11.78
CA SER A 7 -24.16 -5.77 -11.18
C SER A 7 -25.57 -6.11 -11.59
N GLU A 8 -26.39 -5.08 -11.86
CA GLU A 8 -27.78 -5.20 -12.27
C GLU A 8 -28.11 -4.21 -13.39
N GLY A 9 -29.02 -4.63 -14.29
CA GLY A 9 -29.49 -3.82 -15.41
C GLY A 9 -28.47 -3.64 -16.56
N ASP A 10 -28.94 -3.05 -17.68
CA ASP A 10 -28.17 -2.89 -18.92
C ASP A 10 -27.82 -1.42 -19.21
N ALA A 11 -27.82 -0.56 -18.20
CA ALA A 11 -27.59 0.87 -18.39
C ALA A 11 -26.19 1.23 -18.94
N LEU A 12 -25.22 0.34 -18.73
CA LEU A 12 -23.84 0.47 -19.21
C LEU A 12 -23.37 -0.90 -19.73
N PRO A 13 -22.60 -0.94 -20.85
CA PRO A 13 -22.05 -2.19 -21.36
C PRO A 13 -20.95 -2.75 -20.43
N ALA A 14 -20.63 -4.05 -20.59
CA ALA A 14 -19.42 -4.61 -20.06
C ALA A 14 -18.21 -4.04 -20.82
N VAL A 15 -17.17 -3.64 -20.10
CA VAL A 15 -15.94 -3.08 -20.68
C VAL A 15 -14.69 -3.70 -20.08
N PRO A 16 -13.54 -3.70 -20.78
CA PRO A 16 -12.27 -4.01 -20.17
C PRO A 16 -12.02 -3.10 -18.97
N ALA A 17 -11.66 -3.68 -17.83
CA ALA A 17 -11.44 -2.91 -16.61
C ALA A 17 -9.97 -2.56 -16.43
N ILE A 18 -9.73 -1.36 -15.91
CA ILE A 18 -8.44 -0.92 -15.37
C ILE A 18 -8.39 -1.36 -13.92
N VAL A 19 -7.40 -2.18 -13.58
CA VAL A 19 -7.10 -2.64 -12.21
C VAL A 19 -5.59 -2.59 -12.02
N PRO A 20 -5.11 -1.81 -11.04
CA PRO A 20 -5.87 -0.93 -10.15
C PRO A 20 -6.49 0.29 -10.86
N GLY A 21 -7.63 0.77 -10.31
CA GLY A 21 -8.33 1.92 -10.83
C GLY A 21 -9.79 1.99 -10.40
N CYS A 22 -10.51 3.00 -10.88
CA CYS A 22 -11.94 3.12 -10.61
C CYS A 22 -12.80 2.67 -11.80
N VAL A 23 -14.07 2.38 -11.54
CA VAL A 23 -15.06 2.01 -12.55
C VAL A 23 -15.12 3.05 -13.67
N PHE A 24 -15.27 4.32 -13.31
CA PHE A 24 -15.43 5.39 -14.30
C PHE A 24 -14.21 5.50 -15.24
N ALA A 25 -12.99 5.36 -14.71
CA ALA A 25 -11.77 5.35 -15.54
C ALA A 25 -11.78 4.23 -16.60
N SER A 26 -12.33 3.06 -16.26
CA SER A 26 -12.47 1.95 -17.21
C SER A 26 -13.42 2.30 -18.35
N TYR A 27 -14.53 2.97 -18.08
CA TYR A 27 -15.48 3.42 -19.11
C TYR A 27 -14.92 4.55 -19.98
N VAL A 28 -14.11 5.43 -19.41
CA VAL A 28 -13.37 6.43 -20.20
C VAL A 28 -12.35 5.76 -21.12
N ALA A 29 -11.57 4.83 -20.61
CA ALA A 29 -10.59 4.10 -21.43
C ALA A 29 -11.23 3.25 -22.53
N ALA A 30 -12.44 2.75 -22.31
CA ALA A 30 -13.22 2.02 -23.32
C ALA A 30 -13.92 2.94 -24.33
N GLY A 31 -13.82 4.25 -24.20
CA GLY A 31 -14.46 5.24 -25.09
C GLY A 31 -15.99 5.34 -24.94
N VAL A 32 -16.54 4.80 -23.87
CA VAL A 32 -17.98 4.91 -23.53
C VAL A 32 -18.28 6.28 -22.92
N GLU A 33 -17.34 6.84 -22.21
CA GLU A 33 -17.39 8.18 -21.62
C GLU A 33 -16.25 9.06 -22.14
N ALA A 34 -16.50 10.35 -22.23
CA ALA A 34 -15.47 11.31 -22.58
C ALA A 34 -14.49 11.53 -21.41
N ASP A 35 -13.20 11.78 -21.71
CA ASP A 35 -12.23 12.08 -20.66
C ASP A 35 -12.62 13.36 -19.92
N PRO A 36 -12.89 13.29 -18.61
CA PRO A 36 -13.36 14.42 -17.82
C PRO A 36 -12.29 15.51 -17.62
N ASN A 37 -11.02 15.21 -17.86
CA ASN A 37 -9.94 16.20 -17.79
C ASN A 37 -9.85 17.08 -19.04
N PHE A 38 -10.67 16.83 -20.05
CA PHE A 38 -10.68 17.61 -21.29
C PHE A 38 -11.92 18.51 -21.36
N GLY A 39 -11.69 19.82 -21.50
CA GLY A 39 -12.74 20.82 -21.64
C GLY A 39 -13.72 20.84 -20.46
N ASP A 40 -15.01 20.78 -20.75
CA ASP A 40 -16.08 20.76 -19.75
C ASP A 40 -16.73 19.36 -19.55
N ASN A 41 -16.07 18.29 -20.01
CA ASN A 41 -16.61 16.95 -19.95
C ASN A 41 -16.98 16.48 -18.53
N ALA A 42 -16.19 16.89 -17.51
CA ALA A 42 -16.49 16.58 -16.12
C ALA A 42 -17.87 17.06 -15.66
N TYR A 43 -18.39 18.14 -16.26
CA TYR A 43 -19.70 18.71 -15.97
C TYR A 43 -20.83 18.13 -16.82
N ARG A 44 -20.49 17.53 -17.97
CA ARG A 44 -21.45 16.93 -18.92
C ARG A 44 -21.77 15.48 -18.62
N THR A 45 -20.87 14.78 -17.90
CA THR A 45 -21.05 13.37 -17.55
C THR A 45 -22.28 13.18 -16.66
N ASP A 46 -23.16 12.27 -17.06
CA ASP A 46 -24.27 11.81 -16.22
C ASP A 46 -23.75 10.87 -15.12
N LYS A 47 -23.45 11.44 -13.98
CA LYS A 47 -22.84 10.73 -12.84
C LYS A 47 -23.78 9.69 -12.23
N SER A 48 -25.11 9.87 -12.37
CA SER A 48 -26.11 8.95 -11.81
C SER A 48 -26.03 7.54 -12.40
N ARG A 49 -25.45 7.40 -13.60
CA ARG A 49 -25.19 6.09 -14.23
C ARG A 49 -24.22 5.23 -13.43
N TYR A 50 -23.44 5.85 -12.56
CA TYR A 50 -22.40 5.20 -11.73
C TYR A 50 -22.82 5.02 -10.27
N ASP A 51 -24.00 5.51 -9.90
CA ASP A 51 -24.56 5.39 -8.54
C ASP A 51 -25.21 4.00 -8.35
N ARG A 52 -24.41 2.96 -8.49
CA ARG A 52 -24.82 1.55 -8.42
C ARG A 52 -23.65 0.61 -8.13
N ASN A 53 -23.99 -0.65 -7.85
CA ASN A 53 -22.98 -1.71 -7.69
C ASN A 53 -22.40 -2.12 -9.04
N PHE A 54 -21.10 -2.45 -9.03
CA PHE A 54 -20.38 -2.97 -10.18
C PHE A 54 -19.73 -4.31 -9.88
N ARG A 55 -19.69 -5.17 -10.88
CA ARG A 55 -19.02 -6.46 -10.82
C ARG A 55 -17.79 -6.46 -11.71
N TYR A 56 -16.64 -6.71 -11.08
CA TYR A 56 -15.40 -7.04 -11.77
C TYR A 56 -15.29 -8.54 -11.95
N THR A 57 -14.79 -8.96 -13.11
CA THR A 57 -14.45 -10.36 -13.40
C THR A 57 -13.02 -10.41 -13.90
N GLY A 58 -12.15 -11.10 -13.17
CA GLY A 58 -10.76 -11.37 -13.54
C GLY A 58 -10.59 -12.84 -13.90
N LEU A 59 -9.86 -13.12 -14.99
CA LEU A 59 -9.49 -14.47 -15.38
C LEU A 59 -7.99 -14.64 -15.31
N PHE A 60 -7.52 -15.73 -14.69
CA PHE A 60 -6.10 -16.05 -14.56
C PHE A 60 -5.85 -17.56 -14.55
N PRO A 61 -4.73 -18.04 -15.15
CA PRO A 61 -4.34 -19.43 -15.06
C PRO A 61 -3.84 -19.76 -13.66
N THR A 62 -3.98 -21.00 -13.24
CA THR A 62 -3.38 -21.47 -11.99
C THR A 62 -1.85 -21.43 -12.12
N PRO A 63 -1.15 -20.67 -11.27
CA PRO A 63 0.30 -20.72 -11.26
C PRO A 63 0.78 -22.08 -10.75
N PRO A 64 2.00 -22.53 -11.10
CA PRO A 64 2.55 -23.76 -10.54
C PRO A 64 2.73 -23.57 -9.03
N VAL A 65 1.97 -24.33 -8.25
CA VAL A 65 2.07 -24.41 -6.79
C VAL A 65 2.84 -25.68 -6.45
N GLY A 66 4.06 -25.54 -5.91
CA GLY A 66 4.85 -26.68 -5.46
C GLY A 66 4.27 -27.36 -4.21
N GLU A 67 4.66 -28.59 -3.97
CA GLU A 67 4.27 -29.32 -2.76
C GLU A 67 4.70 -28.56 -1.48
N GLY A 68 3.83 -28.46 -0.50
CA GLY A 68 4.06 -27.73 0.74
C GLY A 68 4.08 -26.19 0.57
N ARG A 69 3.49 -25.70 -0.52
CA ARG A 69 3.36 -24.23 -0.75
C ARG A 69 1.90 -23.80 -0.61
N THR A 70 1.72 -22.60 -0.09
CA THR A 70 0.43 -21.90 0.00
C THR A 70 0.37 -20.82 -1.05
N LEU A 71 -0.72 -20.80 -1.82
CA LEU A 71 -1.01 -19.75 -2.80
C LEU A 71 -1.92 -18.72 -2.17
N TRP A 72 -1.46 -17.48 -2.13
CA TRP A 72 -2.16 -16.33 -1.59
C TRP A 72 -2.70 -15.44 -2.70
N LEU A 73 -3.93 -14.96 -2.49
CA LEU A 73 -4.51 -13.85 -3.26
C LEU A 73 -4.58 -12.63 -2.35
N ARG A 74 -3.89 -11.57 -2.75
CA ARG A 74 -3.86 -10.31 -2.03
C ARG A 74 -4.58 -9.21 -2.79
N PHE A 75 -5.38 -8.42 -2.07
CA PHE A 75 -5.93 -7.13 -2.47
C PHE A 75 -5.37 -6.06 -1.56
N GLU A 76 -4.82 -4.99 -2.10
CA GLU A 76 -4.33 -3.86 -1.29
C GLU A 76 -5.44 -2.83 -1.03
N GLY A 77 -6.46 -2.74 -1.87
CA GLY A 77 -7.60 -1.87 -1.63
C GLY A 77 -8.76 -2.01 -2.61
N VAL A 78 -9.97 -1.88 -2.08
CA VAL A 78 -11.22 -1.77 -2.86
C VAL A 78 -12.03 -0.60 -2.33
N ASN A 79 -12.36 0.35 -3.19
CA ASN A 79 -13.17 1.48 -2.79
C ASN A 79 -14.64 1.22 -3.15
N ARG A 80 -15.51 1.08 -2.20
CA ARG A 80 -15.22 1.22 -0.78
C ARG A 80 -15.49 -0.06 -0.03
N LYS A 81 -16.40 -0.88 -0.58
CA LYS A 81 -16.79 -2.15 -0.03
C LYS A 81 -16.89 -3.16 -1.14
N GLY A 82 -16.30 -4.31 -0.94
CA GLY A 82 -16.30 -5.38 -1.92
C GLY A 82 -16.54 -6.75 -1.31
N THR A 83 -17.15 -7.63 -2.08
CA THR A 83 -17.24 -9.06 -1.77
C THR A 83 -16.46 -9.84 -2.82
N VAL A 84 -15.47 -10.59 -2.37
CA VAL A 84 -14.56 -11.36 -3.24
C VAL A 84 -15.02 -12.81 -3.35
N ARG A 85 -15.09 -13.34 -4.56
CA ARG A 85 -15.37 -14.75 -4.86
C ARG A 85 -14.36 -15.32 -5.85
N LEU A 86 -13.88 -16.52 -5.59
CA LEU A 86 -13.02 -17.29 -6.49
C LEU A 86 -13.72 -18.61 -6.86
N ASN A 87 -13.89 -18.85 -8.15
CA ASN A 87 -14.56 -20.08 -8.67
C ASN A 87 -15.90 -20.37 -7.97
N GLY A 88 -16.66 -19.32 -7.64
CA GLY A 88 -17.93 -19.40 -6.93
C GLY A 88 -17.83 -19.44 -5.40
N HIS A 89 -16.64 -19.67 -4.82
CA HIS A 89 -16.42 -19.67 -3.37
C HIS A 89 -16.21 -18.25 -2.86
N GLN A 90 -16.97 -17.83 -1.86
CA GLN A 90 -16.78 -16.53 -1.22
C GLN A 90 -15.55 -16.58 -0.32
N LEU A 91 -14.61 -15.65 -0.54
CA LEU A 91 -13.38 -15.52 0.24
C LEU A 91 -13.60 -14.64 1.47
N GLY A 92 -14.18 -13.46 1.28
CA GLY A 92 -14.46 -12.54 2.36
C GLY A 92 -14.87 -11.15 1.84
N PRO A 93 -15.27 -10.25 2.75
CA PRO A 93 -15.50 -8.85 2.46
C PRO A 93 -14.20 -8.05 2.52
N LEU A 94 -14.17 -6.94 1.77
CA LEU A 94 -13.25 -5.84 1.93
C LEU A 94 -14.08 -4.59 2.26
N ASP A 95 -13.81 -3.94 3.36
CA ASP A 95 -14.62 -2.81 3.82
C ASP A 95 -13.74 -1.62 4.22
N GLY A 96 -13.34 -0.87 3.23
CA GLY A 96 -12.51 0.33 3.37
C GLY A 96 -11.54 0.47 2.21
N PHE A 97 -11.35 1.71 1.76
CA PHE A 97 -10.44 2.05 0.66
C PHE A 97 -9.01 1.54 0.87
N MET A 98 -8.57 1.51 2.13
CA MET A 98 -7.21 1.12 2.52
C MET A 98 -7.16 -0.21 3.27
N GLN A 99 -8.24 -1.01 3.22
CA GLN A 99 -8.25 -2.32 3.83
C GLN A 99 -7.70 -3.36 2.87
N ALA A 100 -6.63 -4.02 3.28
CA ALA A 100 -6.08 -5.14 2.54
C ALA A 100 -6.87 -6.43 2.80
N GLY A 101 -6.97 -7.29 1.78
CA GLY A 101 -7.52 -8.63 1.88
C GLY A 101 -6.47 -9.67 1.51
N ASP A 102 -6.31 -10.69 2.32
CA ASP A 102 -5.27 -11.69 2.17
C ASP A 102 -5.87 -13.10 2.35
N TYR A 103 -5.98 -13.83 1.25
CA TYR A 103 -6.74 -15.07 1.19
C TYR A 103 -5.88 -16.26 0.77
N ASP A 104 -5.88 -17.33 1.57
CA ASP A 104 -5.36 -18.63 1.14
C ASP A 104 -6.32 -19.26 0.12
N ILE A 105 -5.87 -19.32 -1.12
CA ILE A 105 -6.65 -19.87 -2.23
C ILE A 105 -6.11 -21.22 -2.74
N THR A 106 -5.17 -21.82 -2.04
CA THR A 106 -4.47 -23.04 -2.47
C THR A 106 -5.41 -24.17 -2.90
N ARG A 107 -6.52 -24.34 -2.16
CA ARG A 107 -7.50 -25.41 -2.41
C ARG A 107 -8.69 -24.97 -3.28
N LEU A 108 -8.73 -23.70 -3.68
CA LEU A 108 -9.84 -23.09 -4.41
C LEU A 108 -9.55 -22.87 -5.89
N VAL A 109 -8.28 -22.92 -6.26
CA VAL A 109 -7.87 -22.79 -7.68
C VAL A 109 -8.13 -24.08 -8.45
N ALA A 110 -8.48 -23.94 -9.73
CA ALA A 110 -8.63 -25.07 -10.64
C ALA A 110 -7.26 -25.73 -10.89
N PRO A 111 -7.10 -27.06 -10.76
CA PRO A 111 -5.78 -27.70 -10.89
C PRO A 111 -5.06 -27.45 -12.20
N ASP A 112 -5.81 -27.47 -13.31
CA ASP A 112 -5.28 -27.34 -14.69
C ASP A 112 -6.18 -26.41 -15.52
N GLY A 113 -6.55 -25.25 -14.98
CA GLY A 113 -7.55 -24.44 -15.64
C GLY A 113 -7.40 -22.94 -15.46
N GLU A 114 -8.37 -22.24 -15.99
CA GLU A 114 -8.57 -20.82 -15.78
C GLU A 114 -9.45 -20.59 -14.55
N ASN A 115 -9.00 -19.71 -13.69
CA ASN A 115 -9.74 -19.31 -12.50
C ASN A 115 -10.56 -18.06 -12.79
N ARG A 116 -11.77 -18.03 -12.24
CA ARG A 116 -12.68 -16.89 -12.29
C ARG A 116 -12.73 -16.19 -10.94
N LEU A 117 -12.17 -15.00 -10.91
CA LEU A 117 -12.20 -14.11 -9.75
C LEU A 117 -13.27 -13.05 -9.97
N GLU A 118 -14.22 -12.96 -9.05
CA GLU A 118 -15.30 -11.98 -9.08
C GLU A 118 -15.23 -11.08 -7.85
N VAL A 119 -15.32 -9.77 -8.10
CA VAL A 119 -15.39 -8.76 -7.04
C VAL A 119 -16.65 -7.93 -7.26
N GLU A 120 -17.59 -8.06 -6.33
CA GLU A 120 -18.76 -7.20 -6.28
C GLU A 120 -18.40 -5.94 -5.51
N VAL A 121 -18.36 -4.79 -6.18
CA VAL A 121 -18.07 -3.50 -5.56
C VAL A 121 -19.39 -2.79 -5.27
N GLU A 122 -19.66 -2.56 -3.99
CA GLU A 122 -20.89 -1.95 -3.54
C GLU A 122 -20.81 -0.41 -3.63
N TRP A 123 -21.81 0.19 -4.22
CA TRP A 123 -22.03 1.63 -4.12
C TRP A 123 -22.74 1.95 -2.80
N VAL A 124 -22.18 2.82 -2.02
CA VAL A 124 -22.60 3.03 -0.64
C VAL A 124 -23.48 4.29 -0.43
N GLY A 125 -23.76 5.00 -1.50
CA GLY A 125 -24.74 6.09 -1.51
C GLY A 125 -24.30 7.38 -0.86
N TYR A 126 -25.18 8.36 -0.96
CA TYR A 126 -25.07 9.65 -0.30
C TYR A 126 -25.68 9.61 1.12
N PRO A 127 -25.40 10.53 1.98
CA PRO A 127 -24.52 11.66 1.80
C PRO A 127 -23.07 11.27 1.82
N VAL A 128 -22.10 11.69 1.98
CA VAL A 128 -20.68 11.47 1.82
C VAL A 128 -20.20 10.13 2.38
N PRO A 129 -19.29 9.47 1.68
CA PRO A 129 -18.75 8.14 1.96
C PRO A 129 -18.26 7.85 3.37
N ASN A 130 -17.71 8.82 4.07
CA ASN A 130 -17.07 8.63 5.38
C ASN A 130 -17.98 8.07 6.47
N PHE A 131 -19.29 8.26 6.36
CA PHE A 131 -20.22 7.79 7.38
C PHE A 131 -20.36 6.27 7.46
N ARG A 132 -19.78 5.53 6.51
CA ARG A 132 -19.97 4.09 6.39
C ARG A 132 -18.69 3.33 6.09
N SER A 133 -17.54 3.97 6.24
CA SER A 133 -16.23 3.34 5.99
C SER A 133 -15.23 3.78 7.03
N PRO A 134 -14.36 2.88 7.48
CA PRO A 134 -13.26 3.21 8.37
C PRO A 134 -12.18 4.05 7.67
N THR A 135 -12.21 4.18 6.35
CA THR A 135 -11.27 4.97 5.58
C THR A 135 -12.00 5.99 4.70
N TYR A 136 -11.33 7.08 4.38
CA TYR A 136 -11.86 8.16 3.56
C TYR A 136 -11.06 8.31 2.27
N ILE A 137 -11.77 8.51 1.17
CA ILE A 137 -11.17 8.97 -0.08
C ILE A 137 -11.84 10.26 -0.52
N SER A 138 -11.07 11.22 -1.00
CA SER A 138 -11.58 12.47 -1.51
C SER A 138 -12.27 12.28 -2.87
N SER A 139 -13.54 11.99 -2.87
CA SER A 139 -14.32 11.71 -4.08
C SER A 139 -15.56 12.61 -4.25
N ALA A 140 -15.82 13.46 -3.26
CA ALA A 140 -17.06 14.22 -3.17
C ALA A 140 -17.03 15.58 -3.89
N GLY A 141 -15.92 15.92 -4.57
CA GLY A 141 -15.72 17.22 -5.22
C GLY A 141 -15.30 18.31 -4.25
N TRP A 142 -14.36 19.12 -4.68
CA TRP A 142 -13.78 20.26 -3.97
C TRP A 142 -13.58 21.39 -4.96
N ASP A 143 -13.18 22.55 -4.52
CA ASP A 143 -12.88 23.69 -5.39
C ASP A 143 -11.75 23.44 -6.41
N TRP A 144 -10.88 22.45 -6.14
CA TRP A 144 -9.80 22.04 -7.05
C TRP A 144 -10.08 20.70 -7.78
N MET A 145 -11.13 19.95 -7.41
CA MET A 145 -11.40 18.63 -7.95
C MET A 145 -12.90 18.41 -8.19
N PRO A 146 -13.30 18.10 -9.43
CA PRO A 146 -14.69 17.79 -9.73
C PRO A 146 -15.18 16.57 -8.95
N TYR A 147 -16.49 16.50 -8.74
CA TYR A 147 -17.14 15.35 -8.16
C TYR A 147 -16.96 14.11 -9.05
N ALA A 148 -16.38 13.05 -8.50
CA ALA A 148 -16.10 11.84 -9.23
C ALA A 148 -17.34 10.94 -9.39
N PRO A 149 -17.67 10.47 -10.62
CA PRO A 149 -18.75 9.52 -10.83
C PRO A 149 -18.57 8.24 -10.03
N GLY A 150 -19.66 7.77 -9.37
CA GLY A 150 -19.63 6.58 -8.54
C GLY A 150 -18.69 6.68 -7.32
N LEU A 151 -18.25 7.90 -6.95
CA LEU A 151 -17.37 8.13 -5.80
C LEU A 151 -16.05 7.35 -5.88
N LEU A 152 -15.48 7.20 -7.08
CA LEU A 152 -14.27 6.41 -7.34
C LEU A 152 -14.38 4.93 -6.95
N SER A 153 -15.60 4.37 -6.94
CA SER A 153 -15.77 2.93 -6.68
C SER A 153 -14.94 2.08 -7.64
N GLY A 154 -14.31 1.02 -7.12
CA GLY A 154 -13.48 0.15 -7.93
C GLY A 154 -12.47 -0.67 -7.12
N ILE A 155 -11.68 -1.45 -7.82
CA ILE A 155 -10.48 -2.10 -7.28
C ILE A 155 -9.35 -1.09 -7.43
N THR A 156 -9.11 -0.34 -6.37
CA THR A 156 -8.34 0.92 -6.42
C THR A 156 -6.86 0.75 -6.18
N ASP A 157 -6.45 -0.42 -5.71
CA ASP A 157 -5.07 -0.75 -5.45
C ASP A 157 -4.72 -2.15 -6.00
N ASP A 158 -3.48 -2.60 -5.85
CA ASP A 158 -2.95 -3.79 -6.48
C ASP A 158 -3.67 -5.07 -6.07
N VAL A 159 -3.78 -5.98 -7.04
CA VAL A 159 -4.25 -7.36 -6.84
C VAL A 159 -3.21 -8.31 -7.39
N TYR A 160 -2.67 -9.17 -6.53
CA TYR A 160 -1.63 -10.09 -6.95
C TYR A 160 -1.68 -11.44 -6.25
N LEU A 161 -0.96 -12.39 -6.83
CA LEU A 161 -0.72 -13.71 -6.27
C LEU A 161 0.68 -13.79 -5.67
N SER A 162 0.79 -14.48 -4.54
CA SER A 162 2.09 -14.78 -3.93
C SER A 162 2.14 -16.22 -3.41
N LEU A 163 3.35 -16.73 -3.21
CA LEU A 163 3.60 -18.06 -2.71
C LEU A 163 4.44 -18.03 -1.46
N SER A 164 4.01 -18.74 -0.42
CA SER A 164 4.85 -19.03 0.74
C SER A 164 4.92 -20.53 1.02
N GLY A 165 5.88 -20.97 1.85
CA GLY A 165 5.83 -22.27 2.51
C GLY A 165 4.95 -22.21 3.76
N ASP A 166 5.22 -23.15 4.68
CA ASP A 166 4.50 -23.23 5.96
C ASP A 166 4.71 -21.99 6.85
N VAL A 167 5.85 -21.35 6.72
CA VAL A 167 6.16 -20.13 7.47
C VAL A 167 6.20 -18.94 6.51
N ARG A 168 5.50 -17.88 6.91
CA ARG A 168 5.35 -16.64 6.16
C ARG A 168 5.98 -15.48 6.91
N LEU A 169 6.58 -14.54 6.16
CA LEU A 169 7.03 -13.24 6.64
C LEU A 169 5.95 -12.20 6.35
N VAL A 170 5.53 -11.46 7.37
CA VAL A 170 4.47 -10.45 7.25
C VAL A 170 5.04 -9.10 7.68
N GLU A 171 4.85 -8.12 6.82
CA GLU A 171 5.13 -6.70 7.07
C GLU A 171 6.51 -6.43 7.71
N PRO A 172 7.60 -6.77 7.04
CA PRO A 172 8.93 -6.43 7.55
C PRO A 172 9.11 -4.91 7.56
N TRP A 173 9.59 -4.40 8.67
CA TRP A 173 9.81 -2.99 8.89
C TRP A 173 11.22 -2.73 9.41
N VAL A 174 11.89 -1.74 8.83
CA VAL A 174 13.22 -1.30 9.24
C VAL A 174 13.12 0.08 9.88
N ARG A 175 13.53 0.17 11.13
CA ARG A 175 13.62 1.42 11.88
C ARG A 175 15.08 1.83 12.05
N THR A 176 15.34 3.12 12.04
CA THR A 176 16.70 3.63 12.18
C THR A 176 16.80 4.71 13.25
N LYS A 177 17.96 4.76 13.91
CA LYS A 177 18.37 5.81 14.82
C LYS A 177 19.72 6.33 14.39
N VAL A 178 19.90 7.64 14.43
CA VAL A 178 21.13 8.33 14.00
C VAL A 178 21.64 9.19 15.16
N PRO A 179 22.37 8.60 16.11
CA PRO A 179 22.94 9.34 17.26
C PRO A 179 23.85 10.49 16.83
N ASP A 180 24.61 10.27 15.75
CA ASP A 180 25.48 11.23 15.10
C ASP A 180 25.72 10.83 13.63
N ARG A 181 26.54 11.61 12.89
CA ARG A 181 26.78 11.33 11.46
C ARG A 181 27.66 10.10 11.17
N GLU A 182 28.39 9.63 12.17
CA GLU A 182 29.34 8.52 12.07
C GLU A 182 28.71 7.18 12.48
N HIS A 183 27.56 7.23 13.17
CA HIS A 183 26.95 6.04 13.75
C HIS A 183 25.45 6.00 13.51
N ALA A 184 24.95 4.82 13.15
CA ALA A 184 23.53 4.55 13.08
C ALA A 184 23.20 3.20 13.75
N LYS A 185 21.98 3.08 14.21
CA LYS A 185 21.40 1.83 14.69
C LYS A 185 20.23 1.45 13.82
N VAL A 186 20.26 0.22 13.34
CA VAL A 186 19.19 -0.37 12.56
C VAL A 186 18.43 -1.36 13.44
N GLU A 187 17.13 -1.27 13.43
CA GLU A 187 16.23 -2.21 14.09
C GLU A 187 15.33 -2.84 13.03
N LEU A 188 15.29 -4.16 13.00
CA LEU A 188 14.44 -4.92 12.11
C LEU A 188 13.28 -5.54 12.88
N LEU A 189 12.07 -5.35 12.38
CA LEU A 189 10.86 -6.00 12.86
C LEU A 189 10.21 -6.77 11.71
N THR A 190 9.69 -7.95 11.98
CA THR A 190 8.83 -8.69 11.06
C THR A 190 7.98 -9.67 11.84
N ASP A 191 6.74 -9.82 11.46
CA ASP A 191 5.95 -10.94 11.97
C ASP A 191 6.30 -12.20 11.19
N VAL A 192 6.45 -13.29 11.92
CA VAL A 192 6.69 -14.61 11.38
C VAL A 192 5.50 -15.47 11.77
N GLU A 193 4.81 -16.04 10.78
CA GLU A 193 3.59 -16.79 10.96
C GLU A 193 3.76 -18.23 10.49
N ASN A 194 3.63 -19.21 11.41
CA ASN A 194 3.57 -20.62 11.07
C ASN A 194 2.12 -21.00 10.75
N ARG A 195 1.85 -21.32 9.49
CA ARG A 195 0.52 -21.69 9.00
C ARG A 195 0.24 -23.19 9.06
N SER A 196 1.22 -24.00 9.46
CA SER A 196 1.07 -25.44 9.56
C SER A 196 0.43 -25.86 10.90
N ASP A 197 -0.01 -27.08 10.95
CA ASP A 197 -0.58 -27.75 12.15
C ASP A 197 0.50 -28.35 13.07
N LYS A 198 1.78 -28.05 12.81
CA LYS A 198 2.93 -28.57 13.57
C LYS A 198 3.87 -27.44 13.98
N ALA A 199 4.60 -27.69 15.07
CA ALA A 199 5.71 -26.83 15.42
C ALA A 199 6.79 -26.86 14.33
N CYS A 200 7.42 -25.73 14.08
CA CYS A 200 8.44 -25.54 13.05
C CYS A 200 9.68 -24.90 13.65
N GLU A 201 10.85 -25.43 13.28
CA GLU A 201 12.13 -24.79 13.53
C GLU A 201 12.72 -24.29 12.20
N GLY A 202 13.20 -23.06 12.23
CA GLY A 202 13.74 -22.44 11.02
C GLY A 202 14.76 -21.36 11.34
N VAL A 203 15.20 -20.68 10.29
CA VAL A 203 16.19 -19.62 10.40
C VAL A 203 15.74 -18.42 9.60
N LEU A 204 15.63 -17.27 10.26
CA LEU A 204 15.48 -15.99 9.60
C LEU A 204 16.87 -15.48 9.20
N ARG A 205 17.12 -15.42 7.88
CA ARG A 205 18.34 -14.82 7.32
C ARG A 205 18.02 -13.44 6.80
N GLY A 206 18.98 -12.53 6.95
CA GLY A 206 18.88 -11.20 6.39
C GLY A 206 20.19 -10.74 5.77
N GLU A 207 20.06 -9.92 4.72
CA GLU A 207 21.17 -9.23 4.09
C GLU A 207 20.78 -7.76 3.84
N ILE A 208 21.64 -6.83 4.30
CA ILE A 208 21.46 -5.40 4.06
C ILE A 208 22.56 -4.92 3.12
N ARG A 209 22.18 -4.24 2.06
CA ARG A 209 23.04 -3.61 1.05
C ARG A 209 22.68 -2.14 0.81
N PRO A 210 23.67 -1.26 0.57
CA PRO A 210 25.12 -1.47 0.69
C PRO A 210 25.53 -1.76 2.13
N GLY A 211 26.80 -2.11 2.35
CA GLY A 211 27.35 -2.37 3.68
C GLY A 211 27.61 -3.85 3.97
N GLY A 212 26.96 -4.77 3.23
CA GLY A 212 27.22 -6.21 3.33
C GLY A 212 26.90 -6.82 4.71
N ILE A 213 25.91 -6.25 5.43
CA ILE A 213 25.49 -6.77 6.74
C ILE A 213 24.67 -8.03 6.48
N ALA A 214 25.16 -9.17 6.96
CA ALA A 214 24.45 -10.43 6.85
C ALA A 214 24.26 -11.03 8.24
N PHE A 215 23.10 -11.67 8.46
CA PHE A 215 22.78 -12.30 9.73
C PHE A 215 21.93 -13.54 9.57
N SER A 216 21.88 -14.30 10.66
CA SER A 216 21.12 -15.55 10.76
C SER A 216 20.59 -15.65 12.19
N HIS A 217 19.28 -15.77 12.34
CA HIS A 217 18.61 -15.83 13.62
C HIS A 217 17.71 -17.08 13.69
N PRO A 218 17.96 -18.04 14.60
CA PRO A 218 17.13 -19.22 14.75
C PRO A 218 15.77 -18.84 15.32
N VAL A 219 14.71 -19.43 14.78
CA VAL A 219 13.33 -19.19 15.19
C VAL A 219 12.62 -20.52 15.33
N ARG A 220 11.94 -20.73 16.47
CA ARG A 220 11.01 -21.82 16.68
C ARG A 220 9.61 -21.23 16.84
N LEU A 221 8.65 -21.81 16.15
CA LEU A 221 7.23 -21.42 16.20
C LEU A 221 6.40 -22.67 16.49
N GLU A 222 5.40 -22.52 17.36
CA GLU A 222 4.39 -23.54 17.55
C GLU A 222 3.39 -23.58 16.37
N ALA A 223 2.54 -24.62 16.31
CA ALA A 223 1.51 -24.73 15.28
C ALA A 223 0.57 -23.51 15.29
N GLY A 224 0.41 -22.84 14.15
CA GLY A 224 -0.45 -21.66 14.00
C GLY A 224 0.05 -20.41 14.73
N GLU A 225 1.28 -20.40 15.25
CA GLU A 225 1.82 -19.25 15.97
C GLU A 225 2.19 -18.12 15.01
N ARG A 226 1.77 -16.89 15.35
CA ARG A 226 2.27 -15.64 14.79
C ARG A 226 3.03 -14.89 15.88
N ARG A 227 4.26 -14.47 15.58
CA ARG A 227 5.11 -13.76 16.53
C ARG A 227 5.96 -12.71 15.83
N THR A 228 6.04 -11.52 16.43
CA THR A 228 6.96 -10.48 15.99
C THR A 228 8.40 -10.82 16.39
N ILE A 229 9.28 -10.93 15.41
CA ILE A 229 10.73 -11.00 15.60
C ILE A 229 11.26 -9.57 15.55
N ARG A 230 12.02 -9.21 16.57
CA ARG A 230 12.70 -7.93 16.68
C ARG A 230 14.20 -8.17 16.82
N LEU A 231 14.97 -7.64 15.86
CA LEU A 231 16.43 -7.73 15.86
C LEU A 231 17.03 -6.33 15.95
N THR A 232 17.97 -6.20 16.88
CA THR A 232 18.75 -4.99 17.14
C THR A 232 20.23 -5.33 17.12
N GLU A 233 21.10 -4.36 17.41
CA GLU A 233 22.53 -4.59 17.59
C GLU A 233 22.88 -5.62 18.67
N ARG A 234 21.95 -5.94 19.55
CA ARG A 234 22.16 -6.96 20.61
C ARG A 234 22.14 -8.37 20.05
N GLU A 235 21.20 -8.65 19.16
CA GLU A 235 21.07 -9.94 18.48
C GLU A 235 21.97 -10.03 17.26
N VAL A 236 22.22 -8.92 16.59
CA VAL A 236 22.99 -8.80 15.35
C VAL A 236 23.92 -7.58 15.44
N PRO A 237 25.18 -7.75 15.91
CA PRO A 237 26.10 -6.62 16.10
C PRO A 237 26.30 -5.72 14.88
N GLY A 238 26.19 -6.27 13.65
CA GLY A 238 26.31 -5.51 12.41
C GLY A 238 25.16 -4.49 12.16
N LEU A 239 24.09 -4.53 12.97
CA LEU A 239 23.04 -3.52 12.91
C LEU A 239 23.43 -2.21 13.65
N ALA A 240 24.56 -2.19 14.37
CA ALA A 240 25.28 -0.98 14.69
C ALA A 240 26.16 -0.62 13.50
N VAL A 241 25.75 0.38 12.74
CA VAL A 241 26.38 0.75 11.46
C VAL A 241 27.34 1.92 11.71
N GLU A 242 28.60 1.73 11.36
CA GLU A 242 29.62 2.78 11.36
C GLU A 242 29.71 3.42 9.97
N HIS A 243 29.92 4.72 9.92
CA HIS A 243 29.99 5.54 8.71
C HIS A 243 28.81 5.27 7.74
N PRO A 244 27.54 5.37 8.20
CA PRO A 244 26.37 5.10 7.34
C PRO A 244 26.26 6.13 6.21
N GLN A 245 25.77 5.69 5.06
CA GLN A 245 25.26 6.60 4.05
C GLN A 245 23.88 7.08 4.48
N LEU A 246 23.80 8.28 5.07
CA LEU A 246 22.54 8.81 5.57
C LEU A 246 21.64 9.24 4.43
N TRP A 247 20.34 9.01 4.60
CA TRP A 247 19.33 9.59 3.72
C TRP A 247 19.08 11.04 4.10
N TRP A 248 19.11 11.94 3.12
CA TRP A 248 18.86 13.35 3.32
C TRP A 248 17.74 13.87 2.43
N PRO A 249 16.93 14.81 2.91
CA PRO A 249 15.94 15.47 2.08
C PRO A 249 16.61 16.39 1.05
N ASN A 250 15.88 16.61 -0.04
CA ASN A 250 16.32 17.44 -1.15
C ASN A 250 16.88 18.79 -0.69
N GLY A 251 18.09 19.11 -1.14
CA GLY A 251 18.84 20.32 -0.79
C GLY A 251 19.66 20.21 0.51
N MET A 252 19.71 19.04 1.18
CA MET A 252 20.55 18.82 2.36
C MET A 252 21.61 17.73 2.16
N GLY A 253 21.50 16.92 1.14
CA GLY A 253 22.42 15.82 0.81
C GLY A 253 21.77 14.82 -0.14
N ASP A 254 22.39 13.64 -0.27
CA ASP A 254 21.91 12.58 -1.11
C ASP A 254 20.88 11.71 -0.38
N PRO A 255 19.81 11.29 -1.05
CA PRO A 255 18.80 10.38 -0.49
C PRO A 255 19.28 8.92 -0.60
N ALA A 256 20.33 8.56 0.13
CA ALA A 256 20.94 7.23 0.09
C ALA A 256 19.97 6.17 0.59
N LEU A 257 19.80 5.09 -0.17
CA LEU A 257 18.91 3.99 0.14
C LEU A 257 19.66 2.68 0.32
N TYR A 258 19.13 1.88 1.22
CA TYR A 258 19.54 0.51 1.50
C TYR A 258 18.40 -0.45 1.14
N THR A 259 18.75 -1.70 0.86
CA THR A 259 17.81 -2.80 0.75
C THR A 259 18.09 -3.84 1.83
N CYS A 260 17.05 -4.29 2.50
CA CYS A 260 17.10 -5.43 3.42
C CYS A 260 16.32 -6.59 2.79
N ARG A 261 17.02 -7.66 2.42
CA ARG A 261 16.39 -8.90 1.97
C ARG A 261 16.30 -9.86 3.14
N LEU A 262 15.10 -10.31 3.48
CA LEU A 262 14.82 -11.32 4.49
C LEU A 262 14.40 -12.62 3.81
N VAL A 263 14.86 -13.73 4.35
CA VAL A 263 14.48 -15.07 3.92
C VAL A 263 14.23 -15.92 5.15
N PHE A 264 13.08 -16.58 5.22
CA PHE A 264 12.85 -17.62 6.21
C PHE A 264 13.09 -18.99 5.59
N GLU A 265 13.96 -19.76 6.21
CA GLU A 265 14.28 -21.13 5.78
C GLU A 265 13.82 -22.12 6.84
N THR A 266 13.18 -23.20 6.41
CA THR A 266 12.85 -24.37 7.20
C THR A 266 13.16 -25.63 6.41
N ASP A 267 13.67 -26.67 7.05
CA ASP A 267 14.10 -27.94 6.43
C ASP A 267 15.03 -27.74 5.23
N GLY A 268 15.92 -26.73 5.31
CA GLY A 268 16.87 -26.40 4.26
C GLY A 268 16.26 -25.80 2.99
N ARG A 269 14.99 -25.38 3.03
CA ARG A 269 14.28 -24.77 1.91
C ARG A 269 13.77 -23.38 2.28
N GLN A 270 13.75 -22.47 1.31
CA GLN A 270 13.13 -21.17 1.48
C GLN A 270 11.62 -21.32 1.63
N SER A 271 11.08 -20.91 2.78
CA SER A 271 9.66 -20.83 3.04
C SER A 271 9.06 -19.52 2.50
N ASP A 272 9.65 -18.39 2.86
CA ASP A 272 9.22 -17.08 2.35
C ASP A 272 10.43 -16.13 2.20
N ALA A 273 10.26 -15.08 1.42
CA ALA A 273 11.25 -14.01 1.27
C ALA A 273 10.58 -12.67 1.07
N ARG A 274 11.13 -11.62 1.68
CA ARG A 274 10.70 -10.23 1.54
C ARG A 274 11.91 -9.34 1.34
N THR A 275 11.68 -8.22 0.65
CA THR A 275 12.69 -7.17 0.48
C THR A 275 12.08 -5.84 0.88
N VAL A 276 12.80 -5.07 1.67
CA VAL A 276 12.42 -3.73 2.12
C VAL A 276 13.51 -2.75 1.70
N THR A 277 13.12 -1.66 1.06
CA THR A 277 13.99 -0.52 0.79
C THR A 277 13.82 0.50 1.91
N PHE A 278 14.92 1.08 2.40
CA PHE A 278 14.88 2.06 3.48
C PHE A 278 16.04 3.04 3.41
N GLY A 279 15.84 4.23 3.97
CA GLY A 279 16.91 5.20 4.21
C GLY A 279 17.35 5.18 5.67
N ILE A 280 18.64 5.27 5.95
CA ILE A 280 19.12 5.49 7.32
C ILE A 280 18.94 6.96 7.64
N ARG A 281 17.92 7.25 8.44
CA ARG A 281 17.54 8.60 8.86
C ARG A 281 16.86 8.59 10.22
N GLU A 282 16.91 9.72 10.92
CA GLU A 282 16.15 9.95 12.13
C GLU A 282 15.45 11.30 12.07
N TYR A 283 14.12 11.31 12.27
CA TYR A 283 13.36 12.53 12.48
C TYR A 283 13.43 12.95 13.94
N GLY A 284 13.70 14.22 14.16
CA GLY A 284 13.60 14.87 15.46
C GLY A 284 12.73 16.12 15.37
N TYR A 285 12.06 16.46 16.43
CA TYR A 285 11.29 17.70 16.52
C TYR A 285 11.37 18.28 17.91
N GLU A 286 11.38 19.60 17.95
CA GLU A 286 11.41 20.36 19.19
C GLU A 286 10.47 21.55 19.10
N TRP A 287 9.92 21.94 20.24
CA TRP A 287 9.22 23.19 20.41
C TRP A 287 10.13 24.19 21.12
N HIS A 288 10.34 25.33 20.50
CA HIS A 288 11.10 26.43 21.08
C HIS A 288 10.36 27.75 20.86
N ASP A 289 10.03 28.44 21.93
CA ASP A 289 9.27 29.71 21.89
C ASP A 289 7.95 29.62 21.09
N GLY A 290 7.24 28.49 21.22
CA GLY A 290 5.99 28.22 20.49
C GLY A 290 6.19 27.89 19.00
N ILE A 291 7.44 27.73 18.53
CA ILE A 291 7.78 27.38 17.16
C ILE A 291 8.15 25.91 17.10
N PHE A 292 7.45 25.18 16.22
CA PHE A 292 7.79 23.81 15.88
C PHE A 292 9.01 23.79 14.94
N ARG A 293 10.01 23.01 15.30
CA ARG A 293 11.23 22.82 14.51
C ARG A 293 11.41 21.35 14.18
N LEU A 294 11.45 21.04 12.89
CA LEU A 294 11.78 19.72 12.39
C LEU A 294 13.30 19.58 12.25
N LYS A 295 13.81 18.43 12.60
CA LYS A 295 15.20 18.02 12.38
C LYS A 295 15.23 16.70 11.61
N ILE A 296 16.28 16.49 10.83
CA ILE A 296 16.63 15.21 10.23
C ILE A 296 18.09 14.92 10.49
N ASN A 297 18.41 13.75 11.04
CA ASN A 297 19.77 13.36 11.39
C ASN A 297 20.47 14.42 12.29
N GLY A 298 19.69 15.04 13.19
CA GLY A 298 20.15 16.10 14.07
C GLY A 298 20.16 17.53 13.48
N GLU A 299 20.07 17.68 12.15
CA GLU A 299 20.13 18.99 11.48
C GLU A 299 18.73 19.62 11.31
N PRO A 300 18.60 20.93 11.55
CA PRO A 300 17.34 21.64 11.33
C PRO A 300 16.92 21.63 9.86
N VAL A 301 15.63 21.43 9.62
CA VAL A 301 15.06 21.44 8.25
C VAL A 301 14.13 22.63 8.09
N TYR A 302 14.36 23.42 7.08
CA TYR A 302 13.38 24.39 6.59
C TYR A 302 12.46 23.68 5.58
N VAL A 303 11.19 23.44 5.97
CA VAL A 303 10.23 22.74 5.12
C VAL A 303 9.81 23.62 3.94
N LYS A 304 9.96 23.06 2.75
CA LYS A 304 9.54 23.65 1.47
C LYS A 304 8.64 22.63 0.75
N GLY A 305 7.38 22.93 0.61
CA GLY A 305 6.44 21.99 0.00
C GLY A 305 5.01 22.48 -0.01
N GLY A 306 4.11 21.58 -0.29
CA GLY A 306 2.67 21.86 -0.36
C GLY A 306 1.85 20.59 -0.23
N ASN A 307 0.53 20.77 -0.38
CA ASN A 307 -0.42 19.67 -0.35
C ASN A 307 -0.33 18.83 -1.64
N TRP A 308 -0.54 17.54 -1.46
CA TRP A 308 -0.79 16.56 -2.48
C TRP A 308 -2.17 15.94 -2.21
N GLY A 309 -3.14 16.29 -3.02
CA GLY A 309 -4.52 15.84 -2.84
C GLY A 309 -4.97 14.90 -3.95
N MET A 310 -4.20 13.85 -4.23
CA MET A 310 -4.23 12.99 -5.41
C MET A 310 -3.62 13.68 -6.64
N SER A 311 -2.74 12.95 -7.32
CA SER A 311 -2.07 13.49 -8.51
C SER A 311 -2.97 13.47 -9.74
N GLU A 312 -3.94 12.57 -9.77
CA GLU A 312 -4.97 12.42 -10.80
C GLU A 312 -6.23 11.80 -10.20
N TRP A 313 -7.33 12.54 -10.24
CA TRP A 313 -8.56 12.20 -9.50
C TRP A 313 -9.33 10.97 -10.02
N LEU A 314 -8.97 10.38 -11.15
CA LEU A 314 -9.46 9.10 -11.63
C LEU A 314 -8.60 7.90 -11.23
N LEU A 315 -7.59 8.09 -10.38
CA LEU A 315 -6.66 7.06 -9.91
C LEU A 315 -5.83 6.43 -11.05
N ARG A 316 -5.48 7.21 -12.08
CA ARG A 316 -4.68 6.74 -13.22
C ARG A 316 -3.17 6.98 -13.06
N CYS A 317 -2.76 7.71 -12.03
CA CYS A 317 -1.34 7.91 -11.76
C CYS A 317 -0.75 6.68 -11.10
N ARG A 318 0.12 5.98 -11.80
CA ARG A 318 0.82 4.77 -11.32
C ARG A 318 2.23 4.70 -11.89
N GLY A 319 3.09 3.87 -11.26
CA GLY A 319 4.42 3.54 -11.75
C GLY A 319 5.30 4.78 -12.00
N GLU A 320 5.88 4.87 -13.20
CA GLU A 320 6.80 5.95 -13.60
C GLU A 320 6.19 7.35 -13.55
N GLU A 321 4.86 7.48 -13.59
CA GLU A 321 4.22 8.79 -13.46
C GLU A 321 4.42 9.38 -12.07
N TYR A 322 4.44 8.56 -11.01
CA TYR A 322 4.79 9.03 -9.68
C TYR A 322 6.22 9.54 -9.63
N ASP A 323 7.16 8.79 -10.21
CA ASP A 323 8.57 9.21 -10.26
C ASP A 323 8.73 10.56 -10.96
N THR A 324 8.08 10.73 -12.12
CA THR A 324 8.08 11.99 -12.87
C THR A 324 7.54 13.15 -12.06
N ARG A 325 6.41 12.98 -11.40
CA ARG A 325 5.76 14.04 -10.62
C ARG A 325 6.56 14.42 -9.38
N VAL A 326 7.11 13.43 -8.67
CA VAL A 326 7.97 13.67 -7.50
C VAL A 326 9.31 14.30 -7.93
N ALA A 327 9.88 13.88 -9.07
CA ALA A 327 11.07 14.53 -9.65
C ALA A 327 10.84 16.02 -9.93
N LEU A 328 9.64 16.40 -10.41
CA LEU A 328 9.28 17.81 -10.60
C LEU A 328 9.28 18.59 -9.28
N HIS A 329 8.78 18.02 -8.19
CA HIS A 329 8.86 18.63 -6.85
C HIS A 329 10.32 18.83 -6.43
N ARG A 330 11.19 17.82 -6.66
CA ARG A 330 12.63 17.94 -6.42
C ARG A 330 13.25 19.10 -7.24
N HIS A 331 12.92 19.20 -8.52
CA HIS A 331 13.42 20.29 -9.39
C HIS A 331 12.95 21.67 -8.95
N MET A 332 11.76 21.77 -8.35
CA MET A 332 11.25 23.01 -7.76
C MET A 332 11.84 23.29 -6.36
N HIS A 333 12.85 22.52 -5.95
CA HIS A 333 13.50 22.63 -4.65
C HIS A 333 12.58 22.36 -3.45
N PHE A 334 11.50 21.61 -3.64
CA PHE A 334 10.71 21.09 -2.53
C PHE A 334 11.45 19.94 -1.84
N ASN A 335 11.21 19.81 -0.55
CA ASN A 335 11.76 18.74 0.27
C ASN A 335 10.68 17.99 1.08
N MET A 336 9.43 18.41 0.97
CA MET A 336 8.30 17.75 1.64
C MET A 336 7.04 17.84 0.79
N ILE A 337 6.24 16.79 0.85
CA ILE A 337 4.86 16.73 0.37
C ILE A 337 3.97 16.38 1.56
N ARG A 338 2.86 17.12 1.75
CA ARG A 338 1.79 16.67 2.63
C ARG A 338 0.81 15.85 1.82
N ASN A 339 0.75 14.56 2.08
CA ASN A 339 -0.26 13.66 1.54
C ASN A 339 -1.58 13.94 2.25
N TRP A 340 -2.38 14.85 1.64
CA TRP A 340 -3.60 15.35 2.23
C TRP A 340 -4.61 14.23 2.45
N ILE A 341 -5.10 14.11 3.70
CA ILE A 341 -6.00 13.04 4.18
C ILE A 341 -5.53 11.61 3.84
N GLY A 342 -4.23 11.40 3.63
CA GLY A 342 -3.70 10.08 3.28
C GLY A 342 -4.31 9.51 1.99
N SER A 343 -4.66 10.36 1.02
CA SER A 343 -5.41 9.96 -0.18
C SER A 343 -4.60 9.13 -1.17
N THR A 344 -3.30 9.10 -1.04
CA THR A 344 -2.41 8.28 -1.87
C THR A 344 -1.71 7.25 -0.99
N THR A 345 -1.92 5.98 -1.29
CA THR A 345 -1.35 4.84 -0.56
C THR A 345 -0.45 3.98 -1.44
N ASP A 346 -0.35 4.30 -2.73
CA ASP A 346 0.42 3.55 -3.71
C ASP A 346 1.90 3.53 -3.34
N GLU A 347 2.51 2.35 -3.23
CA GLU A 347 3.92 2.19 -2.84
C GLU A 347 4.85 2.97 -3.77
N GLU A 348 4.54 3.07 -5.06
CA GLU A 348 5.35 3.79 -6.04
C GLU A 348 5.49 5.29 -5.71
N PHE A 349 4.48 5.88 -5.03
CA PHE A 349 4.56 7.27 -4.56
C PHE A 349 5.60 7.41 -3.45
N TYR A 350 5.57 6.51 -2.46
CA TYR A 350 6.54 6.52 -1.35
C TYR A 350 7.94 6.20 -1.85
N ASP A 351 8.08 5.20 -2.73
CA ASP A 351 9.34 4.85 -3.36
C ASP A 351 9.95 6.02 -4.15
N ALA A 352 9.13 6.74 -4.90
CA ALA A 352 9.58 7.93 -5.62
C ALA A 352 10.04 9.03 -4.64
N CYS A 353 9.30 9.26 -3.56
CA CYS A 353 9.69 10.22 -2.53
C CYS A 353 11.01 9.85 -1.86
N ASP A 354 11.19 8.57 -1.54
CA ASP A 354 12.45 8.07 -0.96
C ASP A 354 13.63 8.28 -1.93
N ARG A 355 13.47 7.94 -3.22
CA ARG A 355 14.53 8.12 -4.24
C ARG A 355 14.88 9.58 -4.49
N HIS A 356 13.90 10.47 -4.44
CA HIS A 356 14.08 11.88 -4.76
C HIS A 356 14.40 12.78 -3.55
N GLY A 357 14.44 12.21 -2.35
CA GLY A 357 14.70 12.97 -1.13
C GLY A 357 13.51 13.87 -0.74
N ILE A 358 12.30 13.42 -0.95
CA ILE A 358 11.09 14.15 -0.56
C ILE A 358 10.52 13.51 0.71
N MET A 359 10.48 14.28 1.79
CA MET A 359 9.80 13.87 3.03
C MET A 359 8.29 13.87 2.80
N ILE A 360 7.59 12.99 3.50
CA ILE A 360 6.13 12.94 3.47
C ILE A 360 5.58 13.33 4.85
N TRP A 361 4.63 14.27 4.84
CA TRP A 361 3.74 14.50 5.96
C TRP A 361 2.44 13.77 5.65
N ASP A 362 2.26 12.61 6.23
CA ASP A 362 1.10 11.78 5.98
C ASP A 362 -0.02 12.12 6.96
N ASP A 363 -1.18 12.51 6.45
CA ASP A 363 -2.36 12.67 7.27
C ASP A 363 -3.01 11.30 7.49
N PHE A 364 -3.63 11.08 8.63
CA PHE A 364 -4.59 9.99 8.77
C PHE A 364 -5.86 10.30 7.98
N TRP A 365 -6.61 9.26 7.58
CA TRP A 365 -7.80 9.29 6.74
C TRP A 365 -9.02 9.92 7.44
N LEU A 366 -8.83 11.08 8.00
CA LEU A 366 -9.85 11.85 8.71
C LEU A 366 -10.16 13.11 7.93
N ASN A 367 -11.45 13.31 7.63
CA ASN A 367 -11.90 14.55 7.06
C ASN A 367 -12.02 15.64 8.14
N SER A 368 -11.84 16.88 7.70
CA SER A 368 -11.80 18.04 8.57
C SER A 368 -13.14 18.36 9.28
N HIS A 369 -14.30 17.91 8.81
CA HIS A 369 -15.61 18.16 9.40
C HIS A 369 -16.78 17.69 8.53
N PRO A 370 -17.87 17.30 9.08
CA PRO A 370 -18.25 16.58 10.32
C PRO A 370 -18.15 15.06 10.15
N ASN A 371 -17.36 14.62 9.22
CA ASN A 371 -17.43 13.30 8.59
C ASN A 371 -16.35 12.34 9.13
N LEU A 372 -16.17 12.33 10.44
CA LEU A 372 -15.33 11.30 11.06
C LEU A 372 -15.95 9.91 10.83
N PRO A 373 -15.14 8.85 10.69
CA PRO A 373 -15.63 7.49 10.69
C PRO A 373 -16.50 7.21 11.92
N HIS A 374 -17.66 6.58 11.73
CA HIS A 374 -18.50 6.20 12.86
C HIS A 374 -17.88 5.08 13.69
N ASP A 375 -17.08 4.23 13.07
CA ASP A 375 -16.36 3.16 13.73
C ASP A 375 -14.88 3.56 13.91
N LEU A 376 -14.59 4.21 15.03
CA LEU A 376 -13.23 4.60 15.39
C LEU A 376 -12.34 3.39 15.65
N GLY A 377 -12.90 2.24 16.07
CA GLY A 377 -12.13 1.00 16.28
C GLY A 377 -11.60 0.45 14.96
N ALA A 378 -12.46 0.34 13.94
CA ALA A 378 -12.04 -0.08 12.61
C ALA A 378 -11.07 0.92 11.96
N PHE A 379 -11.27 2.22 12.17
CA PHE A 379 -10.33 3.25 11.72
C PHE A 379 -8.94 3.08 12.35
N GLN A 380 -8.89 2.84 13.67
CA GLN A 380 -7.63 2.64 14.38
C GLN A 380 -6.91 1.37 13.91
N GLN A 381 -7.66 0.28 13.70
CA GLN A 381 -7.12 -0.95 13.17
C GLN A 381 -6.50 -0.74 11.78
N ASN A 382 -7.22 -0.13 10.85
CA ASN A 382 -6.70 0.19 9.53
C ASN A 382 -5.47 1.11 9.59
N ALA A 383 -5.46 2.08 10.49
CA ALA A 383 -4.33 2.99 10.65
C ALA A 383 -3.06 2.31 11.20
N VAL A 384 -3.20 1.15 11.80
CA VAL A 384 -2.07 0.32 12.25
C VAL A 384 -1.61 -0.64 11.15
N GLU A 385 -2.56 -1.13 10.33
CA GLU A 385 -2.29 -2.10 9.26
C GLU A 385 -1.69 -1.46 7.99
N LYS A 386 -1.97 -0.17 7.74
CA LYS A 386 -1.41 0.61 6.62
C LYS A 386 -0.26 1.51 7.06
#